data_43c7e7811f6719623d34a67ce157fc9f
#
_entry.id   43c7e7811f6719623d34a67ce157fc9f
#
_cell.length_a   1.000
_cell.length_b   1.000
_cell.length_c   1.000
_cell.angle_alpha   90.00
_cell.angle_beta   90.00
_cell.angle_gamma   90.00
#
_symmetry.space_group_name_H-M   'P 1'
#
loop_
_entity.id
_entity.type
_entity.pdbx_description
1 polymer ?
#
loop_
_entity_poly.entity_id
_entity_poly.type
_entity_poly.pdbx_seq_one_letter_code
_entity_poly.pdbx_strand_id
1 'polypeptide(L)'
;TIQSRGLGDVYKRQVQGGGLTADMKTKPSFTAPIQNEANNGLANNRGTIAMARTNDPHSATSQFFINHKDNGFLNFTSESTRGWGYTVFGKVTEGMDIVDTIAEVQTGNVMKYQDVPLEPIIIESVKIIQ
;
A
#
# COMPACT_ATOMS: atom_id res chain seq x y z
N THR A 1 -9.08 -5.33 -5.44
CA THR A 1 -7.95 -5.62 -6.35
C THR A 1 -6.65 -5.17 -5.73
N ILE A 2 -5.62 -5.98 -5.87
CA ILE A 2 -4.29 -5.73 -5.36
C ILE A 2 -3.39 -5.29 -6.51
N GLN A 3 -2.54 -4.30 -6.26
CA GLN A 3 -1.50 -3.83 -7.16
C GLN A 3 -0.13 -4.11 -6.54
N SER A 4 0.83 -4.49 -7.39
CA SER A 4 2.24 -4.55 -6.99
C SER A 4 2.91 -3.27 -7.49
N ARG A 5 3.58 -2.56 -6.61
CA ARG A 5 4.23 -1.30 -6.96
C ARG A 5 5.72 -1.34 -6.67
N GLY A 6 6.48 -0.72 -7.56
CA GLY A 6 7.91 -0.55 -7.39
C GLY A 6 8.38 0.79 -7.95
N LEU A 7 9.51 1.24 -7.46
CA LEU A 7 10.27 2.32 -8.08
C LEU A 7 11.41 1.67 -8.85
N GLY A 8 11.34 1.69 -10.17
CA GLY A 8 12.33 1.09 -11.05
C GLY A 8 12.03 -0.34 -11.46
N ASP A 9 12.80 -0.82 -12.40
CA ASP A 9 12.45 -1.95 -13.27
C ASP A 9 12.68 -3.35 -12.69
N VAL A 10 13.32 -3.50 -11.54
CA VAL A 10 13.82 -4.80 -11.12
C VAL A 10 13.08 -5.38 -9.92
N TYR A 11 12.59 -4.56 -9.00
CA TYR A 11 11.95 -5.06 -7.78
C TYR A 11 10.74 -4.23 -7.40
N LYS A 12 9.61 -4.90 -7.28
CA LYS A 12 8.41 -4.32 -6.70
C LYS A 12 8.62 -4.15 -5.19
N ARG A 13 8.34 -2.97 -4.68
CA ARG A 13 8.61 -2.61 -3.29
C ARG A 13 7.39 -2.68 -2.39
N GLN A 14 6.19 -2.72 -3.00
CA GLN A 14 4.92 -2.64 -2.28
C GLN A 14 3.86 -3.51 -2.93
N VAL A 15 2.96 -4.03 -2.11
CA VAL A 15 1.70 -4.64 -2.53
C VAL A 15 0.59 -3.76 -2.00
N GLN A 16 -0.22 -3.17 -2.88
CA GLN A 16 -1.23 -2.18 -2.52
C GLN A 16 -2.65 -2.70 -2.78
N GLY A 17 -3.55 -2.41 -1.88
CA GLY A 17 -4.96 -2.78 -2.01
C GLY A 17 -5.89 -1.74 -1.39
N GLY A 18 -7.19 -2.03 -1.46
CA GLY A 18 -8.22 -1.21 -0.82
C GLY A 18 -8.78 -0.07 -1.65
N GLY A 19 -8.33 0.10 -2.90
CA GLY A 19 -8.76 1.25 -3.71
C GLY A 19 -9.53 0.95 -4.97
N LEU A 20 -9.43 -0.28 -5.50
CA LEU A 20 -9.99 -0.61 -6.80
C LEU A 20 -10.80 -1.91 -6.76
N THR A 21 -11.84 -1.97 -7.59
CA THR A 21 -12.58 -3.21 -7.87
C THR A 21 -11.84 -4.04 -8.92
N ALA A 22 -12.31 -5.28 -9.16
CA ALA A 22 -11.70 -6.17 -10.16
C ALA A 22 -11.73 -5.60 -11.58
N ASP A 23 -12.73 -4.77 -11.90
CA ASP A 23 -12.86 -4.08 -13.18
C ASP A 23 -12.16 -2.70 -13.19
N MET A 24 -11.28 -2.46 -12.21
CA MET A 24 -10.45 -1.25 -12.09
C MET A 24 -11.22 0.04 -11.86
N LYS A 25 -12.39 -0.04 -11.27
CA LYS A 25 -13.15 1.12 -10.84
C LYS A 25 -12.75 1.53 -9.43
N THR A 26 -12.67 2.83 -9.18
CA THR A 26 -12.37 3.36 -7.85
C THR A 26 -13.48 3.00 -6.87
N LYS A 27 -13.10 2.43 -5.74
CA LYS A 27 -14.04 2.16 -4.65
C LYS A 27 -14.31 3.45 -3.88
N PRO A 28 -15.56 3.70 -3.51
CA PRO A 28 -15.88 4.84 -2.65
C PRO A 28 -15.28 4.64 -1.26
N SER A 29 -14.84 5.72 -0.64
CA SER A 29 -14.44 5.72 0.76
C SER A 29 -15.66 5.90 1.65
N PHE A 30 -15.70 5.15 2.74
CA PHE A 30 -16.78 5.27 3.72
C PHE A 30 -16.52 6.32 4.79
N THR A 31 -15.29 6.85 4.83
CA THR A 31 -14.87 7.83 5.83
C THR A 31 -14.20 9.01 5.17
N ALA A 32 -14.16 10.13 5.89
CA ALA A 32 -13.33 11.27 5.50
C ALA A 32 -11.84 10.91 5.63
N PRO A 33 -10.95 11.63 4.93
CA PRO A 33 -9.51 11.45 5.11
C PRO A 33 -9.08 11.64 6.55
N ILE A 34 -8.06 10.91 6.97
CA ILE A 34 -7.52 10.96 8.33
C ILE A 34 -6.18 11.66 8.35
N GLN A 35 -5.83 12.22 9.50
CA GLN A 35 -4.55 12.87 9.70
C GLN A 35 -3.41 11.85 9.61
N ASN A 36 -2.30 12.27 9.01
CA ASN A 36 -1.09 11.47 8.92
C ASN A 36 -0.43 11.35 10.30
N GLU A 37 -0.08 10.14 10.68
CA GLU A 37 0.56 9.81 11.95
C GLU A 37 1.93 9.17 11.75
N ALA A 38 2.57 9.42 10.62
CA ALA A 38 3.87 8.80 10.30
C ALA A 38 5.00 9.23 11.25
N ASN A 39 4.79 10.28 12.03
CA ASN A 39 5.67 10.71 13.12
C ASN A 39 5.56 9.84 14.38
N ASN A 40 4.93 8.67 14.29
CA ASN A 40 4.76 7.74 15.42
C ASN A 40 6.02 6.90 15.74
N GLY A 41 7.12 7.09 15.03
CA GLY A 41 8.37 6.38 15.25
C GLY A 41 8.46 5.02 14.56
N LEU A 42 7.44 4.59 13.81
CA LEU A 42 7.43 3.32 13.10
C LEU A 42 7.99 3.49 11.69
N ALA A 43 8.87 2.57 11.30
CA ALA A 43 9.54 2.62 10.01
C ALA A 43 8.84 1.72 8.97
N ASN A 44 8.90 2.12 7.69
CA ASN A 44 8.39 1.36 6.56
C ASN A 44 9.35 0.22 6.19
N ASN A 45 9.54 -0.72 7.10
CA ASN A 45 10.38 -1.90 6.90
C ASN A 45 9.60 -3.03 6.24
N ARG A 46 10.32 -4.00 5.67
CA ARG A 46 9.70 -5.20 5.09
C ARG A 46 8.71 -5.83 6.06
N GLY A 47 7.52 -6.14 5.58
CA GLY A 47 6.44 -6.76 6.35
C GLY A 47 5.53 -5.79 7.08
N THR A 48 5.81 -4.48 7.08
CA THR A 48 4.92 -3.50 7.67
C THR A 48 3.78 -3.12 6.73
N ILE A 49 2.66 -2.70 7.32
CA ILE A 49 1.48 -2.24 6.61
C ILE A 49 1.33 -0.74 6.85
N ALA A 50 1.17 0.02 5.79
CA ALA A 50 1.06 1.48 5.86
C ALA A 50 -0.10 2.00 5.02
N MET A 51 -0.54 3.21 5.33
CA MET A 51 -1.63 3.87 4.60
C MET A 51 -1.12 4.50 3.31
N ALA A 52 -1.74 4.17 2.19
CA ALA A 52 -1.55 4.90 0.95
C ALA A 52 -2.29 6.24 1.01
N ARG A 53 -1.80 7.22 0.28
CA ARG A 53 -2.35 8.57 0.22
C ARG A 53 -2.00 9.25 -1.10
N THR A 54 -2.62 10.39 -1.36
CA THR A 54 -2.22 11.28 -2.44
C THR A 54 -1.03 12.15 -2.03
N ASN A 55 -0.67 13.14 -2.81
CA ASN A 55 0.38 14.11 -2.47
C ASN A 55 0.03 14.95 -1.23
N ASP A 56 -1.24 15.08 -0.90
CA ASP A 56 -1.65 15.67 0.37
C ASP A 56 -1.31 14.72 1.51
N PRO A 57 -0.48 15.12 2.49
CA PRO A 57 -0.09 14.25 3.60
C PRO A 57 -1.27 13.71 4.42
N HIS A 58 -2.37 14.43 4.49
CA HIS A 58 -3.55 14.12 5.30
C HIS A 58 -4.73 13.68 4.44
N SER A 59 -4.48 12.87 3.41
CA SER A 59 -5.49 12.41 2.44
C SER A 59 -5.81 10.93 2.51
N ALA A 60 -5.24 10.18 3.45
CA ALA A 60 -5.46 8.75 3.54
C ALA A 60 -6.92 8.40 3.88
N THR A 61 -7.47 7.41 3.19
CA THR A 61 -8.83 6.92 3.42
C THR A 61 -8.85 5.40 3.60
N SER A 62 -8.92 4.65 2.51
CA SER A 62 -9.10 3.19 2.54
C SER A 62 -7.97 2.39 1.91
N GLN A 63 -7.10 3.03 1.15
CA GLN A 63 -6.02 2.32 0.48
C GLN A 63 -4.84 2.11 1.44
N PHE A 64 -4.25 0.93 1.35
CA PHE A 64 -3.09 0.56 2.15
C PHE A 64 -2.09 -0.18 1.28
N PHE A 65 -0.87 -0.33 1.79
CA PHE A 65 0.12 -1.18 1.15
C PHE A 65 0.91 -1.97 2.19
N ILE A 66 1.45 -3.09 1.73
CA ILE A 66 2.37 -3.91 2.51
C ILE A 66 3.76 -3.69 1.93
N ASN A 67 4.72 -3.34 2.78
CA ASN A 67 6.10 -3.16 2.35
C ASN A 67 6.75 -4.53 2.09
N HIS A 68 7.11 -4.78 0.84
CA HIS A 68 7.80 -6.00 0.43
C HIS A 68 9.31 -5.91 0.64
N LYS A 69 9.83 -4.70 0.73
CA LYS A 69 11.23 -4.35 1.00
C LYS A 69 11.28 -3.31 2.11
N ASP A 70 12.47 -3.07 2.65
CA ASP A 70 12.69 -1.92 3.51
C ASP A 70 12.64 -0.65 2.67
N ASN A 71 11.66 0.20 2.94
CA ASN A 71 11.38 1.40 2.17
C ASN A 71 11.59 2.65 3.02
N GLY A 72 12.82 2.88 3.47
CA GLY A 72 13.17 3.98 4.36
C GLY A 72 12.84 5.36 3.79
N PHE A 73 12.78 5.50 2.47
CA PHE A 73 12.38 6.75 1.82
C PHE A 73 10.91 7.13 2.05
N LEU A 74 10.10 6.21 2.58
CA LEU A 74 8.70 6.45 2.94
C LEU A 74 8.52 6.87 4.40
N ASN A 75 9.59 6.95 5.17
CA ASN A 75 9.53 7.31 6.58
C ASN A 75 9.36 8.82 6.77
N PHE A 76 8.75 9.18 7.89
CA PHE A 76 8.62 10.59 8.30
C PHE A 76 10.01 11.22 8.48
N THR A 77 10.18 12.42 7.93
CA THR A 77 11.38 13.23 8.12
C THR A 77 11.06 14.63 8.64
N SER A 78 9.94 15.21 8.25
CA SER A 78 9.51 16.55 8.68
C SER A 78 8.04 16.76 8.40
N GLU A 79 7.44 17.76 9.05
CA GLU A 79 6.03 18.15 8.82
C GLU A 79 5.91 19.01 7.56
N SER A 80 6.30 18.45 6.41
CA SER A 80 6.20 19.07 5.09
C SER A 80 5.55 18.12 4.10
N THR A 81 5.08 18.62 2.97
CA THR A 81 4.42 17.78 1.94
C THR A 81 5.27 16.58 1.54
N ARG A 82 6.58 16.74 1.41
CA ARG A 82 7.49 15.65 1.06
C ARG A 82 8.01 14.88 2.27
N GLY A 83 8.06 15.51 3.43
CA GLY A 83 8.70 14.95 4.62
C GLY A 83 7.77 14.13 5.50
N TRP A 84 6.46 14.26 5.38
CA TRP A 84 5.51 13.54 6.23
C TRP A 84 5.62 12.02 6.12
N GLY A 85 5.91 11.49 4.94
CA GLY A 85 5.99 10.06 4.73
C GLY A 85 4.64 9.35 4.79
N TYR A 86 4.67 8.06 5.12
CA TYR A 86 3.50 7.18 5.10
C TYR A 86 3.36 6.49 6.46
N THR A 87 2.16 6.53 7.02
CA THR A 87 1.87 6.02 8.35
C THR A 87 1.88 4.50 8.38
N VAL A 88 2.82 3.92 9.11
CA VAL A 88 2.81 2.50 9.46
C VAL A 88 1.86 2.28 10.63
N PHE A 89 0.91 1.36 10.48
CA PHE A 89 -0.07 1.06 11.51
C PHE A 89 -0.16 -0.42 11.88
N GLY A 90 0.60 -1.27 11.22
CA GLY A 90 0.57 -2.71 11.50
C GLY A 90 1.73 -3.44 10.84
N LYS A 91 1.75 -4.75 11.04
CA LYS A 91 2.73 -5.64 10.42
C LYS A 91 2.12 -6.99 10.11
N VAL A 92 2.65 -7.66 9.10
CA VAL A 92 2.29 -9.03 8.75
C VAL A 92 2.93 -9.97 9.78
N THR A 93 2.11 -10.80 10.43
CA THR A 93 2.58 -11.79 11.41
C THR A 93 2.67 -13.19 10.81
N GLU A 94 1.84 -13.49 9.81
CA GLU A 94 1.83 -14.76 9.08
C GLU A 94 1.53 -14.50 7.61
N GLY A 95 2.07 -15.32 6.72
CA GLY A 95 1.75 -15.24 5.29
C GLY A 95 2.63 -14.28 4.51
N MET A 96 3.80 -13.89 4.99
CA MET A 96 4.71 -13.01 4.24
C MET A 96 5.20 -13.68 2.96
N ASP A 97 5.30 -15.00 2.92
CA ASP A 97 5.57 -15.77 1.72
C ASP A 97 4.49 -15.59 0.63
N ILE A 98 3.23 -15.45 1.05
CA ILE A 98 2.12 -15.15 0.14
C ILE A 98 2.25 -13.72 -0.41
N VAL A 99 2.63 -12.77 0.42
CA VAL A 99 2.91 -11.39 -0.03
C VAL A 99 4.04 -11.38 -1.04
N ASP A 100 5.09 -12.15 -0.81
CA ASP A 100 6.20 -12.30 -1.75
C ASP A 100 5.73 -12.87 -3.10
N THR A 101 4.85 -13.86 -3.07
CA THR A 101 4.27 -14.45 -4.27
C THR A 101 3.42 -13.42 -5.05
N ILE A 102 2.61 -12.64 -4.35
CA ILE A 102 1.82 -11.58 -4.97
C ILE A 102 2.72 -10.52 -5.62
N ALA A 103 3.82 -10.15 -4.96
CA ALA A 103 4.76 -9.17 -5.48
C ALA A 103 5.46 -9.63 -6.76
N GLU A 104 5.56 -10.94 -6.98
CA GLU A 104 6.26 -11.54 -8.11
C GLU A 104 5.35 -11.86 -9.31
N VAL A 105 4.02 -11.71 -9.20
CA VAL A 105 3.12 -12.00 -10.32
C VAL A 105 3.37 -11.06 -11.50
N GLN A 106 3.07 -11.54 -12.70
CA GLN A 106 3.16 -10.72 -13.90
C GLN A 106 2.16 -9.57 -13.84
N THR A 107 2.62 -8.39 -14.20
CA THR A 107 1.84 -7.16 -14.18
C THR A 107 1.90 -6.45 -15.52
N GLY A 108 0.97 -5.53 -15.72
CA GLY A 108 0.92 -4.66 -16.89
C GLY A 108 0.21 -3.37 -16.56
N ASN A 109 0.11 -2.52 -17.56
CA ASN A 109 -0.63 -1.27 -17.42
C ASN A 109 -2.09 -1.49 -17.84
N VAL A 110 -3.02 -1.05 -16.99
CA VAL A 110 -4.45 -1.09 -17.29
C VAL A 110 -4.99 0.31 -17.09
N MET A 111 -5.54 0.91 -18.15
CA MET A 111 -5.98 2.30 -18.15
C MET A 111 -4.83 3.23 -17.70
N LYS A 112 -5.05 4.06 -16.67
CA LYS A 112 -4.02 4.94 -16.09
C LYS A 112 -3.18 4.26 -15.00
N TYR A 113 -3.46 3.00 -14.69
CA TYR A 113 -2.79 2.30 -13.58
C TYR A 113 -1.63 1.47 -14.09
N GLN A 114 -0.51 1.53 -13.36
CA GLN A 114 0.70 0.75 -13.61
C GLN A 114 0.78 -0.41 -12.63
N ASP A 115 1.56 -1.43 -12.99
CA ASP A 115 1.86 -2.58 -12.14
C ASP A 115 0.61 -3.31 -11.64
N VAL A 116 -0.40 -3.43 -12.51
CA VAL A 116 -1.61 -4.18 -12.23
C VAL A 116 -1.37 -5.66 -12.57
N PRO A 117 -1.64 -6.60 -11.65
CA PRO A 117 -1.53 -8.03 -11.96
C PRO A 117 -2.37 -8.37 -13.20
N LEU A 118 -1.79 -9.15 -14.13
CA LEU A 118 -2.49 -9.55 -15.36
C LEU A 118 -3.74 -10.37 -15.05
N GLU A 119 -3.69 -11.19 -14.00
CA GLU A 119 -4.86 -11.84 -13.43
C GLU A 119 -5.24 -11.13 -12.14
N PRO A 120 -6.48 -10.66 -11.98
CA PRO A 120 -6.88 -9.93 -10.77
C PRO A 120 -6.63 -10.73 -9.50
N ILE A 121 -6.05 -10.07 -8.50
CA ILE A 121 -5.87 -10.62 -7.16
C ILE A 121 -6.87 -9.89 -6.27
N ILE A 122 -7.76 -10.65 -5.65
CA ILE A 122 -8.92 -10.11 -4.93
C ILE A 122 -8.78 -10.41 -3.44
N ILE A 123 -9.05 -9.42 -2.61
CA ILE A 123 -9.25 -9.61 -1.17
C ILE A 123 -10.68 -10.09 -0.99
N GLU A 124 -10.87 -11.35 -0.63
CA GLU A 124 -12.20 -11.94 -0.50
C GLU A 124 -12.87 -11.55 0.82
N SER A 125 -12.11 -11.49 1.89
CA SER A 125 -12.65 -11.15 3.21
C SER A 125 -11.58 -10.56 4.13
N VAL A 126 -12.03 -9.78 5.09
CA VAL A 126 -11.22 -9.24 6.18
C VAL A 126 -11.99 -9.46 7.47
N LYS A 127 -11.33 -10.02 8.49
CA LYS A 127 -11.95 -10.26 9.81
C LYS A 127 -11.07 -9.66 10.89
N ILE A 128 -11.70 -9.03 11.86
CA ILE A 128 -11.02 -8.57 13.07
C ILE A 128 -11.04 -9.71 14.08
N ILE A 129 -9.86 -10.10 14.55
CA ILE A 129 -9.69 -11.14 15.57
C ILE A 129 -9.42 -10.45 16.90
N GLN A 130 -10.25 -10.75 17.88
CA GLN A 130 -10.13 -10.19 19.22
C GLN A 130 -9.70 -11.25 20.23
#